data_7c57d5a57fde7e63a75199a6ff905070
#
_entry.id   7c57d5a57fde7e63a75199a6ff905070
#
_cell.length_a   1.000
_cell.length_b   1.000
_cell.length_c   1.000
_cell.angle_alpha   90.00
_cell.angle_beta   90.00
_cell.angle_gamma   90.00
#
_symmetry.space_group_name_H-M   'P 1'
#
loop_
_entity.id
_entity.type
_entity.pdbx_description
1 polymer ?
#
loop_
_entity_poly.entity_id
_entity_poly.type
_entity_poly.pdbx_seq_one_letter_code
_entity_poly.pdbx_strand_id
1 'polypeptide(L)'
;QTVPLGSSLPFYKDHQFQIKDKTYTHQGDSTSGYHDKKMMLDNAMLYLNTPYLWGGRTPFGIDCSGFTQMIYRLHGKEIPRDAYQQAEIGTTLSFIEESEAGDLAFFDNNEGKIIHVGIILENNFIIHASGKVRIDRLDQQGIFNAEERKHTHKLRLIKSIV
;
A
#
# COMPACT_ATOMS: atom_id res chain seq x y z
N GLN A 1 9.42 -4.35 23.87
CA GLN A 1 9.75 -3.54 22.70
C GLN A 1 8.76 -3.83 21.58
N THR A 2 8.22 -2.80 20.93
CA THR A 2 7.24 -2.94 19.86
C THR A 2 7.93 -3.29 18.55
N VAL A 3 7.41 -4.29 17.85
CA VAL A 3 7.77 -4.61 16.46
C VAL A 3 6.66 -4.06 15.56
N PRO A 4 6.92 -3.06 14.71
CA PRO A 4 5.89 -2.50 13.83
C PRO A 4 5.35 -3.52 12.83
N LEU A 5 4.07 -3.39 12.46
CA LEU A 5 3.44 -4.19 11.42
C LEU A 5 4.26 -4.13 10.12
N GLY A 6 4.46 -5.28 9.48
CA GLY A 6 5.26 -5.41 8.26
C GLY A 6 6.78 -5.54 8.48
N SER A 7 7.25 -5.57 9.73
CA SER A 7 8.65 -5.84 10.04
C SER A 7 9.04 -7.29 9.70
N SER A 8 10.27 -7.48 9.22
CA SER A 8 10.83 -8.82 9.07
C SER A 8 11.24 -9.41 10.41
N LEU A 9 10.99 -10.70 10.56
CA LEU A 9 11.45 -11.49 11.71
C LEU A 9 12.47 -12.53 11.19
N PRO A 10 13.76 -12.20 11.14
CA PRO A 10 14.77 -13.09 10.59
C PRO A 10 14.87 -14.39 11.40
N PHE A 11 15.00 -15.53 10.69
CA PHE A 11 15.13 -16.86 11.31
C PHE A 11 13.97 -17.21 12.26
N TYR A 12 12.76 -16.72 11.93
CA TYR A 12 11.58 -16.93 12.79
C TYR A 12 11.20 -18.40 12.89
N LYS A 13 11.17 -18.90 14.12
CA LYS A 13 10.72 -20.24 14.47
C LYS A 13 10.22 -20.28 15.92
N ASP A 14 9.11 -20.97 16.17
CA ASP A 14 8.58 -21.19 17.52
C ASP A 14 8.46 -19.89 18.36
N HIS A 15 7.88 -18.82 17.74
CA HIS A 15 7.74 -17.47 18.33
C HIS A 15 9.08 -16.79 18.68
N GLN A 16 10.17 -17.23 18.10
CA GLN A 16 11.48 -16.60 18.27
C GLN A 16 12.05 -16.13 16.92
N PHE A 17 12.83 -15.05 16.96
CA PHE A 17 13.59 -14.56 15.82
C PHE A 17 14.96 -14.06 16.27
N GLN A 18 15.89 -13.93 15.34
CA GLN A 18 17.26 -13.54 15.64
C GLN A 18 17.65 -12.25 14.95
N ILE A 19 18.31 -11.37 15.69
CA ILE A 19 19.00 -10.20 15.14
C ILE A 19 20.44 -10.29 15.59
N LYS A 20 21.36 -10.45 14.63
CA LYS A 20 22.79 -10.71 14.90
C LYS A 20 22.93 -11.97 15.79
N ASP A 21 23.55 -11.81 16.94
CA ASP A 21 23.85 -12.86 17.93
C ASP A 21 22.77 -12.99 19.03
N LYS A 22 21.69 -12.23 18.94
CA LYS A 22 20.62 -12.21 19.95
C LYS A 22 19.32 -12.82 19.47
N THR A 23 18.72 -13.63 20.33
CA THR A 23 17.39 -14.21 20.12
C THR A 23 16.35 -13.41 20.89
N TYR A 24 15.22 -13.16 20.25
CA TYR A 24 14.08 -12.42 20.79
C TYR A 24 12.83 -13.25 20.69
N THR A 25 11.95 -13.15 21.69
CA THR A 25 10.63 -13.76 21.64
C THR A 25 9.61 -12.77 21.06
N HIS A 26 8.80 -13.21 20.10
CA HIS A 26 7.73 -12.45 19.49
C HIS A 26 6.37 -12.94 20.02
N GLN A 27 5.53 -12.00 20.47
CA GLN A 27 4.21 -12.29 21.03
C GLN A 27 3.05 -11.85 20.12
N GLY A 28 3.35 -11.49 18.87
CA GLY A 28 2.36 -11.09 17.88
C GLY A 28 2.11 -12.15 16.83
N ASP A 29 1.20 -11.85 15.93
CA ASP A 29 0.97 -12.65 14.73
C ASP A 29 2.13 -12.49 13.74
N SER A 30 2.41 -13.55 13.01
CA SER A 30 3.40 -13.55 11.95
C SER A 30 2.83 -14.24 10.71
N THR A 31 3.29 -13.82 9.56
CA THR A 31 2.83 -14.38 8.28
C THR A 31 4.00 -14.61 7.35
N SER A 32 3.86 -15.56 6.44
CA SER A 32 4.84 -15.84 5.39
C SER A 32 4.16 -16.41 4.15
N GLY A 33 4.81 -16.25 3.00
CA GLY A 33 4.27 -16.72 1.73
C GLY A 33 3.20 -15.80 1.14
N TYR A 34 2.54 -16.31 0.10
CA TYR A 34 1.46 -15.60 -0.59
C TYR A 34 0.13 -15.79 0.13
N HIS A 35 -0.67 -14.73 0.15
CA HIS A 35 -2.01 -14.70 0.70
C HIS A 35 -3.02 -14.30 -0.38
N ASP A 36 -4.31 -14.49 -0.12
CA ASP A 36 -5.37 -14.03 -1.04
C ASP A 36 -5.52 -12.49 -1.02
N LYS A 37 -6.20 -11.95 -2.05
CA LYS A 37 -6.45 -10.50 -2.16
C LYS A 37 -7.31 -9.98 -1.00
N LYS A 38 -8.21 -10.81 -0.44
CA LYS A 38 -9.03 -10.41 0.71
C LYS A 38 -8.15 -10.10 1.93
N MET A 39 -7.23 -10.99 2.28
CA MET A 39 -6.28 -10.76 3.39
C MET A 39 -5.39 -9.53 3.14
N MET A 40 -5.00 -9.30 1.88
CA MET A 40 -4.27 -8.10 1.50
C MET A 40 -5.05 -6.83 1.82
N LEU A 41 -6.35 -6.78 1.48
CA LEU A 41 -7.20 -5.63 1.76
C LEU A 41 -7.48 -5.47 3.27
N ASP A 42 -7.69 -6.57 3.98
CA ASP A 42 -7.84 -6.56 5.45
C ASP A 42 -6.58 -5.96 6.11
N ASN A 43 -5.38 -6.34 5.64
CA ASN A 43 -4.12 -5.74 6.09
C ASN A 43 -4.01 -4.24 5.77
N ALA A 44 -4.52 -3.80 4.62
CA ALA A 44 -4.55 -2.38 4.27
C ALA A 44 -5.39 -1.56 5.27
N MET A 45 -6.51 -2.12 5.73
CA MET A 45 -7.38 -1.46 6.72
C MET A 45 -6.71 -1.28 8.08
N LEU A 46 -5.72 -2.10 8.45
CA LEU A 46 -4.97 -1.94 9.71
C LEU A 46 -4.15 -0.64 9.74
N TYR A 47 -3.83 -0.06 8.58
CA TYR A 47 -3.12 1.22 8.48
C TYR A 47 -4.06 2.43 8.43
N LEU A 48 -5.38 2.25 8.41
CA LEU A 48 -6.33 3.36 8.31
C LEU A 48 -6.08 4.39 9.42
N ASN A 49 -6.08 5.68 9.05
CA ASN A 49 -5.73 6.82 9.89
C ASN A 49 -4.25 6.93 10.33
N THR A 50 -3.36 6.07 9.86
CA THR A 50 -1.92 6.28 10.05
C THR A 50 -1.53 7.64 9.46
N PRO A 51 -0.82 8.52 10.21
CA PRO A 51 -0.43 9.83 9.70
C PRO A 51 0.55 9.72 8.53
N TYR A 52 0.45 10.65 7.59
CA TYR A 52 1.41 10.75 6.49
C TYR A 52 2.79 11.17 7.02
N LEU A 53 3.81 10.42 6.62
CA LEU A 53 5.21 10.75 6.89
C LEU A 53 6.05 10.42 5.65
N TRP A 54 6.65 11.43 5.04
CA TRP A 54 7.57 11.25 3.91
C TRP A 54 8.69 10.26 4.27
N GLY A 55 8.86 9.23 3.45
CA GLY A 55 9.82 8.14 3.70
C GLY A 55 9.37 7.10 4.73
N GLY A 56 8.23 7.29 5.38
CA GLY A 56 7.68 6.39 6.38
C GLY A 56 7.18 5.07 5.80
N ARG A 57 7.28 3.99 6.61
CA ARG A 57 6.81 2.64 6.27
C ARG A 57 6.25 1.89 7.47
N THR A 58 5.72 2.60 8.45
CA THR A 58 5.21 1.99 9.67
C THR A 58 3.82 2.52 10.03
N PRO A 59 3.07 1.85 10.92
CA PRO A 59 1.79 2.37 11.42
C PRO A 59 1.91 3.68 12.23
N PHE A 60 3.12 4.15 12.53
CA PHE A 60 3.37 5.41 13.21
C PHE A 60 3.58 6.58 12.24
N GLY A 61 3.80 6.29 10.96
CA GLY A 61 3.95 7.25 9.87
C GLY A 61 4.31 6.54 8.58
N ILE A 62 3.62 6.89 7.49
CA ILE A 62 3.74 6.19 6.21
C ILE A 62 3.50 7.15 5.04
N ASP A 63 4.26 7.01 3.94
CA ASP A 63 3.95 7.69 2.68
C ASP A 63 3.17 6.80 1.71
N CYS A 64 2.76 7.34 0.57
CA CYS A 64 1.88 6.64 -0.37
C CYS A 64 2.48 5.36 -0.93
N SER A 65 3.72 5.39 -1.40
CA SER A 65 4.40 4.22 -1.95
C SER A 65 4.95 3.27 -0.87
N GLY A 66 5.28 3.80 0.31
CA GLY A 66 5.58 2.99 1.48
C GLY A 66 4.38 2.18 1.94
N PHE A 67 3.18 2.77 1.92
CA PHE A 67 1.93 2.07 2.23
C PHE A 67 1.69 0.91 1.27
N THR A 68 1.69 1.16 -0.03
CA THR A 68 1.50 0.09 -1.03
C THR A 68 2.58 -0.97 -0.92
N GLN A 69 3.85 -0.58 -0.74
CA GLN A 69 4.96 -1.50 -0.55
C GLN A 69 4.75 -2.44 0.67
N MET A 70 4.31 -1.89 1.80
CA MET A 70 4.09 -2.69 3.01
C MET A 70 2.92 -3.64 2.88
N ILE A 71 1.83 -3.23 2.22
CA ILE A 71 0.67 -4.10 1.99
C ILE A 71 1.02 -5.25 1.05
N TYR A 72 1.72 -4.97 -0.05
CA TYR A 72 2.19 -6.02 -0.96
C TYR A 72 3.18 -6.97 -0.29
N ARG A 73 4.07 -6.45 0.56
CA ARG A 73 4.98 -7.28 1.35
C ARG A 73 4.24 -8.23 2.29
N LEU A 74 3.20 -7.74 3.00
CA LEU A 74 2.34 -8.58 3.84
C LEU A 74 1.54 -9.62 3.03
N HIS A 75 1.26 -9.33 1.76
CA HIS A 75 0.67 -10.26 0.81
C HIS A 75 1.67 -11.32 0.30
N GLY A 76 2.95 -11.15 0.55
CA GLY A 76 4.02 -12.06 0.11
C GLY A 76 4.69 -11.65 -1.19
N LYS A 77 4.46 -10.43 -1.68
CA LYS A 77 5.10 -9.90 -2.89
C LYS A 77 5.88 -8.63 -2.63
N GLU A 78 7.15 -8.62 -3.00
CA GLU A 78 7.95 -7.41 -2.93
C GLU A 78 7.74 -6.53 -4.17
N ILE A 79 7.56 -5.23 -3.95
CA ILE A 79 7.48 -4.21 -4.98
C ILE A 79 8.48 -3.08 -4.67
N PRO A 80 8.88 -2.28 -5.66
CA PRO A 80 9.82 -1.18 -5.48
C PRO A 80 9.36 -0.15 -4.43
N ARG A 81 10.31 0.67 -3.95
CA ARG A 81 10.05 1.66 -2.90
C ARG A 81 9.24 2.86 -3.38
N ASP A 82 9.55 3.39 -4.55
CA ASP A 82 9.01 4.66 -5.01
C ASP A 82 7.84 4.45 -5.99
N ALA A 83 6.86 5.36 -5.96
CA ALA A 83 5.65 5.25 -6.77
C ALA A 83 5.95 5.15 -8.27
N TYR A 84 6.90 5.93 -8.79
CA TYR A 84 7.28 5.87 -10.21
C TYR A 84 7.87 4.52 -10.61
N GLN A 85 8.64 3.87 -9.72
CA GLN A 85 9.18 2.53 -9.94
C GLN A 85 8.08 1.45 -9.88
N GLN A 86 7.13 1.60 -8.95
CA GLN A 86 5.97 0.72 -8.86
C GLN A 86 5.10 0.81 -10.13
N ALA A 87 5.03 1.98 -10.77
CA ALA A 87 4.32 2.17 -12.03
C ALA A 87 4.98 1.47 -13.24
N GLU A 88 6.22 1.04 -13.11
CA GLU A 88 6.95 0.32 -14.18
C GLU A 88 6.73 -1.19 -14.17
N ILE A 89 6.18 -1.76 -13.09
CA ILE A 89 5.96 -3.20 -12.95
C ILE A 89 4.49 -3.60 -13.17
N GLY A 90 4.27 -4.89 -13.41
CA GLY A 90 2.93 -5.45 -13.62
C GLY A 90 2.32 -5.14 -14.99
N THR A 91 1.05 -5.48 -15.13
CA THR A 91 0.28 -5.29 -16.37
C THR A 91 -0.51 -3.99 -16.30
N THR A 92 -0.37 -3.14 -17.33
CA THR A 92 -1.17 -1.90 -17.44
C THR A 92 -2.60 -2.26 -17.86
N LEU A 93 -3.58 -1.73 -17.14
CA LEU A 93 -4.99 -1.81 -17.49
C LEU A 93 -5.40 -0.55 -18.26
N SER A 94 -6.21 -0.73 -19.31
CA SER A 94 -6.63 0.38 -20.19
C SER A 94 -7.76 1.21 -19.58
N PHE A 95 -8.62 0.57 -18.81
CA PHE A 95 -9.81 1.18 -18.22
C PHE A 95 -9.94 0.84 -16.73
N ILE A 96 -10.55 1.75 -15.97
CA ILE A 96 -10.80 1.55 -14.54
C ILE A 96 -11.74 0.35 -14.28
N GLU A 97 -12.64 0.08 -15.23
CA GLU A 97 -13.59 -1.04 -15.18
C GLU A 97 -12.93 -2.42 -15.27
N GLU A 98 -11.68 -2.47 -15.75
CA GLU A 98 -10.87 -3.70 -15.80
C GLU A 98 -10.15 -3.97 -14.47
N SER A 99 -10.10 -2.97 -13.58
CA SER A 99 -9.39 -3.10 -12.32
C SER A 99 -10.16 -3.89 -11.29
N GLU A 100 -9.42 -4.59 -10.47
CA GLU A 100 -9.93 -5.33 -9.33
C GLU A 100 -9.40 -4.75 -8.02
N ALA A 101 -10.10 -5.01 -6.94
CA ALA A 101 -9.60 -4.67 -5.61
C ALA A 101 -8.23 -5.32 -5.37
N GLY A 102 -7.27 -4.52 -4.92
CA GLY A 102 -5.87 -4.89 -4.77
C GLY A 102 -4.95 -4.36 -5.87
N ASP A 103 -5.46 -3.94 -7.02
CA ASP A 103 -4.66 -3.29 -8.07
C ASP A 103 -4.18 -1.90 -7.63
N LEU A 104 -3.14 -1.38 -8.28
CA LEU A 104 -2.56 -0.08 -7.98
C LEU A 104 -3.01 0.99 -8.97
N ALA A 105 -3.48 2.13 -8.46
CA ALA A 105 -3.73 3.32 -9.23
C ALA A 105 -2.62 4.35 -8.99
N PHE A 106 -2.12 4.95 -10.06
CA PHE A 106 -1.02 5.92 -10.07
C PHE A 106 -1.49 7.27 -10.58
N PHE A 107 -0.99 8.31 -9.97
CA PHE A 107 -1.41 9.69 -10.20
C PHE A 107 -0.20 10.55 -10.54
N ASP A 108 -0.39 11.45 -11.50
CA ASP A 108 0.68 12.32 -11.99
C ASP A 108 0.46 13.80 -11.62
N ASN A 109 1.53 14.55 -11.75
CA ASN A 109 1.47 16.00 -11.77
C ASN A 109 1.20 16.53 -13.21
N ASN A 110 1.14 17.85 -13.37
CA ASN A 110 0.89 18.46 -14.66
C ASN A 110 2.01 18.22 -15.71
N GLU A 111 3.16 17.72 -15.30
CA GLU A 111 4.30 17.36 -16.15
C GLU A 111 4.30 15.87 -16.54
N GLY A 112 3.29 15.10 -16.11
CA GLY A 112 3.18 13.66 -16.36
C GLY A 112 4.07 12.78 -15.49
N LYS A 113 4.66 13.34 -14.42
CA LYS A 113 5.49 12.61 -13.49
C LYS A 113 4.60 11.94 -12.42
N ILE A 114 4.78 10.64 -12.20
CA ILE A 114 4.10 9.92 -11.13
C ILE A 114 4.53 10.46 -9.78
N ILE A 115 3.58 10.94 -9.00
CA ILE A 115 3.78 11.55 -7.69
C ILE A 115 3.01 10.88 -6.57
N HIS A 116 2.04 10.00 -6.89
CA HIS A 116 1.19 9.36 -5.90
C HIS A 116 0.72 7.98 -6.36
N VAL A 117 0.39 7.14 -5.40
CA VAL A 117 -0.13 5.78 -5.62
C VAL A 117 -1.09 5.37 -4.50
N GLY A 118 -2.06 4.54 -4.83
CA GLY A 118 -2.97 3.92 -3.87
C GLY A 118 -3.43 2.55 -4.32
N ILE A 119 -4.09 1.82 -3.43
CA ILE A 119 -4.64 0.48 -3.66
C ILE A 119 -6.13 0.62 -3.96
N ILE A 120 -6.57 0.10 -5.09
CA ILE A 120 -7.98 0.08 -5.49
C ILE A 120 -8.75 -0.87 -4.56
N LEU A 121 -9.90 -0.42 -4.13
CA LEU A 121 -10.89 -1.18 -3.37
C LEU A 121 -12.11 -1.48 -4.25
N GLU A 122 -13.02 -2.30 -3.75
CA GLU A 122 -14.30 -2.53 -4.41
C GLU A 122 -15.14 -1.25 -4.51
N ASN A 123 -16.11 -1.25 -5.44
CA ASN A 123 -17.10 -0.18 -5.59
C ASN A 123 -16.52 1.21 -5.90
N ASN A 124 -15.44 1.27 -6.66
CA ASN A 124 -14.78 2.52 -7.07
C ASN A 124 -14.27 3.36 -5.87
N PHE A 125 -13.70 2.69 -4.89
CA PHE A 125 -12.96 3.32 -3.80
C PHE A 125 -11.47 3.04 -3.93
N ILE A 126 -10.67 3.83 -3.25
CA ILE A 126 -9.22 3.70 -3.16
C ILE A 126 -8.76 3.96 -1.73
N ILE A 127 -7.83 3.16 -1.23
CA ILE A 127 -7.12 3.44 0.02
C ILE A 127 -5.71 3.92 -0.30
N HIS A 128 -5.34 5.05 0.27
CA HIS A 128 -4.07 5.72 -0.02
C HIS A 128 -3.61 6.60 1.15
N ALA A 129 -2.32 6.97 1.17
CA ALA A 129 -1.76 7.87 2.18
C ALA A 129 -1.66 9.30 1.63
N SER A 130 -2.56 10.17 2.06
CA SER A 130 -2.58 11.61 1.76
C SER A 130 -3.06 12.38 3.00
N GLY A 131 -2.15 13.10 3.66
CA GLY A 131 -2.35 13.61 5.01
C GLY A 131 -2.38 12.50 6.08
N LYS A 132 -3.10 11.45 5.82
CA LYS A 132 -3.16 10.18 6.54
C LYS A 132 -3.55 9.06 5.58
N VAL A 133 -3.48 7.81 6.01
CA VAL A 133 -4.11 6.70 5.26
C VAL A 133 -5.61 6.86 5.35
N ARG A 134 -6.26 6.96 4.19
CA ARG A 134 -7.68 7.30 4.05
C ARG A 134 -8.31 6.56 2.87
N ILE A 135 -9.63 6.52 2.85
CA ILE A 135 -10.42 5.96 1.76
C ILE A 135 -11.18 7.10 1.08
N ASP A 136 -11.04 7.20 -0.23
CA ASP A 136 -11.74 8.17 -1.07
C ASP A 136 -12.34 7.47 -2.29
N ARG A 137 -13.17 8.19 -3.07
CA ARG A 137 -13.70 7.68 -4.34
C ARG A 137 -12.66 7.76 -5.44
N LEU A 138 -12.71 6.81 -6.36
CA LEU A 138 -11.87 6.75 -7.55
C LEU A 138 -12.75 6.71 -8.79
N ASP A 139 -12.47 7.60 -9.75
CA ASP A 139 -13.09 7.59 -11.08
C ASP A 139 -12.02 7.82 -12.18
N GLN A 140 -12.46 7.94 -13.45
CA GLN A 140 -11.55 8.15 -14.59
C GLN A 140 -10.74 9.45 -14.50
N GLN A 141 -11.20 10.44 -13.73
CA GLN A 141 -10.45 11.68 -13.51
C GLN A 141 -9.40 11.53 -12.42
N GLY A 142 -9.66 10.68 -11.43
CA GLY A 142 -8.75 10.45 -10.32
C GLY A 142 -9.45 10.30 -8.96
N ILE A 143 -8.76 10.70 -7.91
CA ILE A 143 -9.27 10.61 -6.53
C ILE A 143 -10.18 11.80 -6.25
N PHE A 144 -11.44 11.53 -5.91
CA PHE A 144 -12.39 12.52 -5.46
C PHE A 144 -12.44 12.56 -3.92
N ASN A 145 -12.02 13.67 -3.34
CA ASN A 145 -12.11 13.92 -1.91
C ASN A 145 -13.47 14.56 -1.58
N ALA A 146 -14.33 13.81 -0.89
CA ALA A 146 -15.68 14.26 -0.55
C ALA A 146 -15.71 15.42 0.48
N GLU A 147 -14.71 15.52 1.36
CA GLU A 147 -14.59 16.61 2.33
C GLU A 147 -14.25 17.93 1.64
N GLU A 148 -13.32 17.88 0.67
CA GLU A 148 -12.91 19.05 -0.14
C GLU A 148 -13.82 19.30 -1.35
N ARG A 149 -14.69 18.33 -1.69
CA ARG A 149 -15.61 18.36 -2.84
C ARG A 149 -14.91 18.59 -4.17
N LYS A 150 -13.74 17.97 -4.36
CA LYS A 150 -12.95 18.11 -5.60
C LYS A 150 -12.08 16.88 -5.86
N HIS A 151 -11.63 16.74 -7.11
CA HIS A 151 -10.55 15.82 -7.44
C HIS A 151 -9.22 16.38 -6.92
N THR A 152 -8.50 15.57 -6.15
CA THR A 152 -7.21 15.96 -5.53
C THR A 152 -6.00 15.37 -6.24
N HIS A 153 -6.19 14.24 -6.92
CA HIS A 153 -5.12 13.51 -7.61
C HIS A 153 -5.63 13.06 -8.99
N LYS A 154 -4.89 13.40 -10.04
CA LYS A 154 -5.23 13.08 -11.43
C LYS A 154 -4.77 11.67 -11.76
N LEU A 155 -5.69 10.79 -12.16
CA LEU A 155 -5.37 9.42 -12.57
C LEU A 155 -4.48 9.42 -13.82
N ARG A 156 -3.39 8.67 -13.76
CA ARG A 156 -2.47 8.49 -14.89
C ARG A 156 -2.56 7.09 -15.48
N LEU A 157 -2.47 6.06 -14.66
CA LEU A 157 -2.53 4.67 -15.09
C LEU A 157 -2.90 3.73 -13.93
N ILE A 158 -3.32 2.52 -14.28
CA ILE A 158 -3.63 1.45 -13.34
C ILE A 158 -2.76 0.24 -13.68
N LYS A 159 -2.28 -0.45 -12.66
CA LYS A 159 -1.49 -1.67 -12.78
C LYS A 159 -2.09 -2.82 -11.99
N SER A 160 -2.22 -3.96 -12.64
CA SER A 160 -2.39 -5.24 -11.96
C SER A 160 -1.01 -5.85 -11.71
N ILE A 161 -0.71 -6.12 -10.44
CA ILE A 161 0.59 -6.62 -10.00
C ILE A 161 0.50 -8.11 -9.61
N VAL A 162 -0.67 -8.58 -9.18
CA VAL A 162 -0.94 -9.94 -8.69
C VAL A 162 -2.21 -10.50 -9.28
#